data_04a13ca60f17abcc1f961ac0ad10ef1f
#
_entry.id   04a13ca60f17abcc1f961ac0ad10ef1f
#
_cell.length_a   1.000
_cell.length_b   1.000
_cell.length_c   1.000
_cell.angle_alpha   90.00
_cell.angle_beta   90.00
_cell.angle_gamma   90.00
#
_symmetry.space_group_name_H-M   'P 1'
#
loop_
_entity.id
_entity.type
_entity.pdbx_description
1 polymer ?
#
loop_
_entity_poly.entity_id
_entity_poly.type
_entity_poly.pdbx_seq_one_letter_code
_entity_poly.pdbx_strand_id
1 'polypeptide(L)'
;MKQTLRSLVGGVMLLGMTLAAEAAAASTAAGESGRSVRNSASAAPVVGEAVTVFTEGEAGYAGFRIPVVIRTDDGALIAFAEARRHDKRDSGDIDLVMRRSEDDGRTWGPITTVWDDGGNTCGNPAPAVLGGGRIVMLATWNRGCDRERQIENRTSVDTRRVFVLRSEDHGRTWSRPEEITSGVKDPGWTWYATGPCHAIVKRRAPHKGRIVVPANHKRLENDGRVESYSQLLFSDDEGRTWQLGAVSQRGGNESTVAELADGSLLLNMRHYERGDSLRLYAVSRDGGTSWSIRGEHPELVEPRCQGSLLNLTRGGRPTRRLLFCN
;
A
#
# COMPACT_ATOMS: atom_id res chain seq x y z
N MET A 1 30.52 10.21 19.06
CA MET A 1 30.34 10.90 17.77
C MET A 1 28.88 10.73 17.35
N LYS A 2 28.09 11.78 17.45
CA LYS A 2 26.67 11.75 17.06
C LYS A 2 26.59 11.89 15.55
N GLN A 3 26.25 10.84 14.83
CA GLN A 3 25.85 10.95 13.43
C GLN A 3 24.35 11.22 13.38
N THR A 4 24.01 12.44 13.03
CA THR A 4 22.66 12.86 12.71
C THR A 4 22.34 12.34 11.30
N LEU A 5 21.53 11.29 11.22
CA LEU A 5 21.02 10.82 9.94
C LEU A 5 19.99 11.84 9.42
N ARG A 6 20.40 12.66 8.45
CA ARG A 6 19.46 13.48 7.67
C ARG A 6 18.64 12.54 6.80
N SER A 7 17.36 12.46 7.12
CA SER A 7 16.35 11.85 6.26
C SER A 7 16.37 12.53 4.89
N LEU A 8 16.65 11.77 3.84
CA LEU A 8 16.42 12.25 2.47
C LEU A 8 14.92 12.46 2.30
N VAL A 9 14.53 13.70 2.08
CA VAL A 9 13.19 14.08 1.67
C VAL A 9 13.00 13.58 0.25
N GLY A 10 12.25 12.51 0.07
CA GLY A 10 11.83 12.04 -1.25
C GLY A 10 10.99 13.12 -1.94
N GLY A 11 11.31 13.43 -3.19
CA GLY A 11 10.61 14.44 -3.95
C GLY A 11 9.12 14.09 -4.12
N VAL A 12 8.25 15.01 -3.74
CA VAL A 12 6.81 14.92 -3.99
C VAL A 12 6.55 15.35 -5.43
N MET A 13 6.17 14.43 -6.30
CA MET A 13 5.85 14.71 -7.69
C MET A 13 4.33 14.75 -7.90
N LEU A 14 3.81 15.89 -8.34
CA LEU A 14 2.39 16.06 -8.67
C LEU A 14 2.19 15.62 -10.14
N LEU A 15 1.71 14.41 -10.36
CA LEU A 15 1.47 13.87 -11.70
C LEU A 15 0.03 14.12 -12.13
N GLY A 16 -0.16 14.91 -13.17
CA GLY A 16 -1.43 15.01 -13.89
C GLY A 16 -1.48 13.93 -14.99
N MET A 17 -2.08 12.77 -14.71
CA MET A 17 -2.33 11.77 -15.75
C MET A 17 -3.60 12.13 -16.52
N THR A 18 -3.45 12.60 -17.75
CA THR A 18 -4.51 12.55 -18.78
C THR A 18 -4.22 11.32 -19.65
N LEU A 19 -4.87 10.21 -19.37
CA LEU A 19 -4.95 9.10 -20.33
C LEU A 19 -5.91 9.54 -21.44
N ALA A 20 -5.39 9.97 -22.59
CA ALA A 20 -6.14 10.11 -23.82
C ALA A 20 -6.38 8.70 -24.39
N ALA A 21 -7.62 8.25 -24.40
CA ALA A 21 -8.02 7.10 -25.21
C ALA A 21 -8.14 7.59 -26.66
N GLU A 22 -7.16 7.31 -27.49
CA GLU A 22 -7.27 7.49 -28.93
C GLU A 22 -8.13 6.37 -29.51
N ALA A 23 -9.37 6.74 -29.85
CA ALA A 23 -10.15 5.99 -30.83
C ALA A 23 -9.83 6.59 -32.20
N ALA A 24 -9.19 5.81 -33.05
CA ALA A 24 -8.92 6.19 -34.42
C ALA A 24 -10.24 6.25 -35.22
N ALA A 25 -10.63 7.46 -35.64
CA ALA A 25 -11.52 7.66 -36.73
C ALA A 25 -10.98 8.80 -37.60
N ALA A 26 -10.57 8.44 -38.80
CA ALA A 26 -10.14 9.40 -39.81
C ALA A 26 -11.29 10.28 -40.28
N SER A 27 -11.11 11.59 -40.32
CA SER A 27 -11.73 12.48 -41.31
C SER A 27 -11.04 13.85 -41.30
N THR A 28 -10.85 14.32 -42.50
CA THR A 28 -10.12 15.49 -42.99
C THR A 28 -10.74 16.84 -42.64
N ALA A 29 -9.87 17.85 -42.64
CA ALA A 29 -10.00 19.25 -43.06
C ALA A 29 -10.03 20.35 -41.98
N ALA A 30 -8.95 21.12 -42.00
CA ALA A 30 -8.75 22.57 -41.94
C ALA A 30 -9.55 23.47 -40.95
N GLY A 31 -8.78 24.25 -40.19
CA GLY A 31 -9.25 25.46 -39.52
C GLY A 31 -8.34 25.91 -38.38
N GLU A 32 -7.41 26.82 -38.64
CA GLU A 32 -6.57 27.49 -37.64
C GLU A 32 -7.43 28.36 -36.72
N SER A 33 -7.25 28.23 -35.42
CA SER A 33 -7.32 29.37 -34.51
C SER A 33 -6.52 29.05 -33.22
N GLY A 34 -5.41 29.74 -33.04
CA GLY A 34 -4.54 29.62 -31.89
C GLY A 34 -5.27 29.99 -30.58
N ARG A 35 -5.42 29.01 -29.73
CA ARG A 35 -5.74 29.21 -28.32
C ARG A 35 -4.49 28.83 -27.50
N SER A 36 -3.75 29.86 -27.12
CA SER A 36 -2.66 29.75 -26.13
C SER A 36 -3.21 29.06 -24.87
N VAL A 37 -2.82 27.80 -24.67
CA VAL A 37 -3.02 27.12 -23.38
C VAL A 37 -2.05 27.77 -22.40
N ARG A 38 -2.57 28.67 -21.57
CA ARG A 38 -1.80 29.19 -20.43
C ARG A 38 -1.53 27.99 -19.52
N ASN A 39 -0.29 27.53 -19.52
CA ASN A 39 0.23 26.68 -18.46
C ASN A 39 0.15 27.47 -17.16
N SER A 40 -0.90 27.27 -16.37
CA SER A 40 -0.89 27.71 -15.00
C SER A 40 0.14 26.85 -14.27
N ALA A 41 1.32 27.39 -14.01
CA ALA A 41 2.29 26.78 -13.13
C ALA A 41 1.57 26.43 -11.82
N SER A 42 1.35 25.15 -11.58
CA SER A 42 0.84 24.65 -10.32
C SER A 42 1.88 25.02 -9.27
N ALA A 43 1.50 25.81 -8.28
CA ALA A 43 2.38 26.08 -7.14
C ALA A 43 2.83 24.71 -6.58
N ALA A 44 4.15 24.56 -6.36
CA ALA A 44 4.69 23.40 -5.71
C ALA A 44 3.97 23.17 -4.37
N PRO A 45 3.70 21.91 -3.97
CA PRO A 45 3.08 21.64 -2.69
C PRO A 45 3.95 22.24 -1.58
N VAL A 46 3.33 23.00 -0.70
CA VAL A 46 4.01 23.53 0.50
C VAL A 46 4.21 22.36 1.44
N VAL A 47 5.45 21.91 1.59
CA VAL A 47 5.82 20.93 2.62
C VAL A 47 5.93 21.71 3.92
N GLY A 48 5.06 21.39 4.89
CA GLY A 48 5.10 21.96 6.22
C GLY A 48 6.29 21.45 7.04
N GLU A 49 6.37 21.88 8.29
CA GLU A 49 7.37 21.37 9.24
C GLU A 49 7.16 19.86 9.46
N ALA A 50 8.26 19.08 9.47
CA ALA A 50 8.20 17.64 9.68
C ALA A 50 7.94 17.32 11.16
N VAL A 51 6.95 16.47 11.43
CA VAL A 51 6.62 15.97 12.76
C VAL A 51 7.09 14.53 12.89
N THR A 52 7.87 14.23 13.93
CA THR A 52 8.30 12.87 14.24
C THR A 52 7.14 12.08 14.86
N VAL A 53 6.78 10.94 14.26
CA VAL A 53 5.70 10.07 14.75
C VAL A 53 6.24 8.94 15.63
N PHE A 54 7.32 8.29 15.21
CA PHE A 54 7.96 7.20 15.95
C PHE A 54 9.46 7.47 16.07
N THR A 55 10.04 7.18 17.26
CA THR A 55 11.45 7.39 17.54
C THR A 55 12.11 6.07 17.92
N GLU A 56 13.25 5.75 17.31
CA GLU A 56 14.05 4.57 17.67
C GLU A 56 14.39 4.56 19.16
N GLY A 57 14.28 3.39 19.79
CA GLY A 57 14.48 3.20 21.23
C GLY A 57 13.23 3.47 22.08
N GLU A 58 12.18 4.07 21.53
CA GLU A 58 10.94 4.36 22.25
C GLU A 58 10.18 3.07 22.58
N ALA A 59 9.58 3.01 23.77
CA ALA A 59 8.82 1.87 24.28
C ALA A 59 9.58 0.53 24.23
N GLY A 60 10.93 0.55 24.22
CA GLY A 60 11.78 -0.62 24.17
C GLY A 60 11.95 -1.26 22.79
N TYR A 61 11.54 -0.57 21.71
CA TYR A 61 11.73 -1.03 20.34
C TYR A 61 13.00 -0.46 19.73
N ALA A 62 13.82 -1.32 19.13
CA ALA A 62 15.06 -0.91 18.45
C ALA A 62 14.80 -0.03 17.21
N GLY A 63 13.59 -0.14 16.62
CA GLY A 63 13.23 0.70 15.49
C GLY A 63 11.81 0.47 15.00
N PHE A 64 11.36 1.38 14.13
CA PHE A 64 10.05 1.35 13.50
C PHE A 64 10.20 1.39 11.99
N ARG A 65 9.46 0.53 11.28
CA ARG A 65 9.48 0.48 9.81
C ARG A 65 8.08 0.24 9.25
N ILE A 66 7.96 0.26 7.92
CA ILE A 66 6.71 -0.05 7.20
C ILE A 66 5.55 0.86 7.67
N PRO A 67 5.71 2.19 7.62
CA PRO A 67 4.68 3.09 8.10
C PRO A 67 3.52 3.19 7.11
N VAL A 68 2.30 3.33 7.65
CA VAL A 68 1.11 3.74 6.90
C VAL A 68 0.29 4.72 7.73
N VAL A 69 -0.27 5.73 7.07
CA VAL A 69 -1.15 6.71 7.72
C VAL A 69 -2.51 6.67 7.03
N ILE A 70 -3.57 6.61 7.83
CA ILE A 70 -4.94 6.77 7.37
C ILE A 70 -5.62 7.92 8.11
N ARG A 71 -6.66 8.49 7.47
CA ARG A 71 -7.60 9.41 8.13
C ARG A 71 -8.90 8.68 8.38
N THR A 72 -9.34 8.68 9.61
CA THR A 72 -10.64 8.13 10.03
C THR A 72 -11.79 9.08 9.67
N ASP A 73 -13.02 8.62 9.71
CA ASP A 73 -14.19 9.43 9.37
C ASP A 73 -14.59 10.43 10.48
N ASP A 74 -14.10 10.27 11.71
CA ASP A 74 -14.14 11.30 12.76
C ASP A 74 -13.06 12.40 12.60
N GLY A 75 -12.20 12.26 11.57
CA GLY A 75 -11.18 13.24 11.20
C GLY A 75 -9.80 13.01 11.78
N ALA A 76 -9.63 12.09 12.72
CA ALA A 76 -8.33 11.79 13.30
C ALA A 76 -7.39 11.08 12.29
N LEU A 77 -6.09 11.19 12.51
CA LEU A 77 -5.09 10.41 11.80
C LEU A 77 -4.64 9.24 12.66
N ILE A 78 -4.44 8.08 12.03
CA ILE A 78 -3.80 6.93 12.65
C ILE A 78 -2.56 6.59 11.83
N ALA A 79 -1.40 6.56 12.49
CA ALA A 79 -0.15 6.06 11.93
C ALA A 79 0.13 4.69 12.51
N PHE A 80 0.32 3.71 11.63
CA PHE A 80 0.75 2.35 11.97
C PHE A 80 2.21 2.17 11.62
N ALA A 81 2.90 1.26 12.32
CA ALA A 81 4.24 0.81 11.98
C ALA A 81 4.50 -0.60 12.50
N GLU A 82 5.47 -1.28 11.89
CA GLU A 82 6.15 -2.42 12.49
C GLU A 82 7.12 -1.92 13.54
N ALA A 83 6.90 -2.27 14.80
CA ALA A 83 7.77 -1.98 15.92
C ALA A 83 8.69 -3.17 16.18
N ARG A 84 9.96 -3.02 15.90
CA ARG A 84 10.97 -4.08 15.92
C ARG A 84 11.71 -4.10 17.24
N ARG A 85 11.55 -5.19 18.00
CA ARG A 85 11.98 -5.27 19.40
C ARG A 85 13.50 -5.22 19.57
N HIS A 86 14.22 -6.03 18.83
CA HIS A 86 15.65 -6.27 19.11
C HIS A 86 16.60 -5.61 18.10
N ASP A 87 16.18 -5.51 16.84
CA ASP A 87 16.99 -4.95 15.76
C ASP A 87 16.07 -4.47 14.60
N LYS A 88 16.68 -4.08 13.47
CA LYS A 88 15.94 -3.54 12.30
C LYS A 88 15.69 -4.58 11.21
N ARG A 89 15.88 -5.88 11.46
CA ARG A 89 15.63 -6.96 10.48
C ARG A 89 14.14 -7.11 10.21
N ASP A 90 13.81 -7.75 9.08
CA ASP A 90 12.45 -8.00 8.63
C ASP A 90 11.84 -9.29 9.19
N SER A 91 12.45 -9.87 10.22
CA SER A 91 11.98 -11.06 10.96
C SER A 91 12.45 -11.00 12.40
N GLY A 92 11.73 -11.62 13.30
CA GLY A 92 11.97 -11.62 14.73
C GLY A 92 10.71 -11.20 15.49
N ASP A 93 10.90 -10.74 16.69
CA ASP A 93 9.87 -10.12 17.53
C ASP A 93 9.52 -8.74 16.96
N ILE A 94 8.42 -8.70 16.22
CA ILE A 94 7.91 -7.51 15.53
C ILE A 94 6.43 -7.38 15.82
N ASP A 95 6.05 -6.26 16.46
CA ASP A 95 4.67 -5.93 16.76
C ASP A 95 4.10 -4.95 15.74
N LEU A 96 2.81 -5.03 15.47
CA LEU A 96 2.07 -3.94 14.85
C LEU A 96 1.64 -2.96 15.93
N VAL A 97 2.08 -1.71 15.78
CA VAL A 97 1.73 -0.63 16.70
C VAL A 97 1.08 0.52 15.94
N MET A 98 0.42 1.40 16.70
CA MET A 98 -0.15 2.61 16.15
C MET A 98 0.05 3.81 17.08
N ARG A 99 -0.09 5.01 16.51
CA ARG A 99 -0.35 6.27 17.20
C ARG A 99 -1.53 6.99 16.56
N ARG A 100 -2.26 7.73 17.36
CA ARG A 100 -3.40 8.52 16.92
C ARG A 100 -3.14 10.01 17.12
N SER A 101 -3.55 10.84 16.16
CA SER A 101 -3.52 12.28 16.21
C SER A 101 -4.92 12.84 16.03
N GLU A 102 -5.33 13.77 16.90
CA GLU A 102 -6.63 14.46 16.87
C GLU A 102 -6.52 15.90 16.32
N ASP A 103 -5.33 16.31 15.89
CA ASP A 103 -4.99 17.69 15.52
C ASP A 103 -4.29 17.79 14.14
N ASP A 104 -4.70 16.97 13.20
CA ASP A 104 -4.13 16.90 11.84
C ASP A 104 -2.63 16.59 11.81
N GLY A 105 -2.15 15.76 12.74
CA GLY A 105 -0.78 15.28 12.77
C GLY A 105 0.23 16.21 13.44
N ARG A 106 -0.24 17.27 14.10
CA ARG A 106 0.66 18.18 14.83
C ARG A 106 1.21 17.53 16.10
N THR A 107 0.36 16.77 16.79
CA THR A 107 0.77 15.96 17.94
C THR A 107 0.26 14.53 17.81
N TRP A 108 0.96 13.59 18.43
CA TRP A 108 0.64 12.18 18.38
C TRP A 108 0.56 11.60 19.80
N GLY A 109 -0.49 10.83 20.05
CA GLY A 109 -0.71 10.12 21.30
C GLY A 109 0.34 9.04 21.58
N PRO A 110 0.19 8.28 22.66
CA PRO A 110 1.10 7.20 23.01
C PRO A 110 1.10 6.08 21.96
N ILE A 111 2.18 5.28 21.94
CA ILE A 111 2.22 4.03 21.17
C ILE A 111 1.20 3.06 21.78
N THR A 112 0.35 2.51 20.93
CA THR A 112 -0.62 1.47 21.27
C THR A 112 -0.35 0.23 20.42
N THR A 113 -0.26 -0.93 21.05
CA THR A 113 -0.11 -2.20 20.36
C THR A 113 -1.44 -2.62 19.71
N VAL A 114 -1.39 -2.91 18.42
CA VAL A 114 -2.52 -3.43 17.64
C VAL A 114 -2.50 -4.94 17.57
N TRP A 115 -1.32 -5.51 17.36
CA TRP A 115 -1.10 -6.95 17.33
C TRP A 115 0.32 -7.29 17.76
N ASP A 116 0.43 -8.13 18.78
CA ASP A 116 1.63 -8.74 19.32
C ASP A 116 1.41 -10.26 19.39
N ASP A 117 2.35 -11.02 18.88
CA ASP A 117 2.38 -12.49 18.97
C ASP A 117 3.72 -12.99 19.53
N GLY A 118 4.21 -12.30 20.56
CA GLY A 118 5.47 -12.60 21.25
C GLY A 118 6.66 -12.54 20.30
N GLY A 119 7.50 -13.57 20.27
CA GLY A 119 8.69 -13.59 19.43
C GLY A 119 8.46 -13.75 17.92
N ASN A 120 7.21 -13.64 17.43
CA ASN A 120 6.85 -13.77 16.03
C ASN A 120 6.77 -12.41 15.31
N THR A 121 6.63 -12.46 14.01
CA THR A 121 6.56 -11.27 13.16
C THR A 121 5.11 -10.97 12.79
N CYS A 122 4.59 -9.82 13.26
CA CYS A 122 3.31 -9.22 12.86
C CYS A 122 3.61 -7.98 12.02
N GLY A 123 3.23 -7.95 10.74
CA GLY A 123 3.69 -6.87 9.87
C GLY A 123 2.82 -6.58 8.66
N ASN A 124 3.31 -5.67 7.82
CA ASN A 124 2.72 -5.26 6.55
C ASN A 124 1.26 -4.78 6.66
N PRO A 125 0.95 -3.77 7.48
CA PRO A 125 -0.41 -3.29 7.66
C PRO A 125 -0.96 -2.68 6.36
N ALA A 126 -2.19 -3.07 6.00
CA ALA A 126 -2.93 -2.52 4.87
C ALA A 126 -4.37 -2.16 5.29
N PRO A 127 -4.56 -1.04 6.01
CA PRO A 127 -5.85 -0.62 6.52
C PRO A 127 -6.74 0.03 5.47
N ALA A 128 -8.06 -0.18 5.57
CA ALA A 128 -9.12 0.52 4.85
C ALA A 128 -10.15 1.09 5.82
N VAL A 129 -10.54 2.34 5.64
CA VAL A 129 -11.62 3.00 6.42
C VAL A 129 -12.94 2.76 5.71
N LEU A 130 -13.89 2.12 6.40
CA LEU A 130 -15.21 1.77 5.86
C LEU A 130 -16.27 2.84 6.15
N GLY A 131 -16.04 3.67 7.15
CA GLY A 131 -16.99 4.65 7.67
C GLY A 131 -17.80 4.14 8.87
N GLY A 132 -18.40 5.07 9.62
CA GLY A 132 -19.14 4.75 10.86
C GLY A 132 -18.25 4.19 11.96
N GLY A 133 -16.99 4.63 12.02
CA GLY A 133 -15.99 4.16 12.98
C GLY A 133 -15.28 2.86 12.59
N ARG A 134 -15.70 2.22 11.50
CA ARG A 134 -15.21 0.90 11.11
C ARG A 134 -13.95 1.00 10.27
N ILE A 135 -12.95 0.19 10.64
CA ILE A 135 -11.70 0.02 9.92
C ILE A 135 -11.44 -1.48 9.80
N VAL A 136 -11.04 -1.92 8.62
CA VAL A 136 -10.51 -3.26 8.41
C VAL A 136 -9.05 -3.16 8.00
N MET A 137 -8.22 -4.03 8.53
CA MET A 137 -6.79 -4.07 8.20
C MET A 137 -6.38 -5.50 7.88
N LEU A 138 -5.78 -5.70 6.69
CA LEU A 138 -5.05 -6.91 6.41
C LEU A 138 -3.61 -6.73 6.87
N ALA A 139 -3.05 -7.82 7.40
CA ALA A 139 -1.66 -7.88 7.86
C ALA A 139 -1.10 -9.28 7.62
N THR A 140 0.21 -9.43 7.74
CA THR A 140 0.88 -10.71 7.59
C THR A 140 1.60 -11.15 8.86
N TRP A 141 1.78 -12.44 8.99
CA TRP A 141 2.47 -13.09 10.09
C TRP A 141 3.41 -14.17 9.60
N ASN A 142 4.53 -14.34 10.27
CA ASN A 142 5.38 -15.53 10.20
C ASN A 142 6.09 -15.76 11.53
N ARG A 143 6.61 -16.97 11.73
CA ARG A 143 7.47 -17.23 12.88
C ARG A 143 8.68 -16.32 12.87
N GLY A 144 9.02 -15.75 14.01
CA GLY A 144 10.16 -14.84 14.12
C GLY A 144 11.51 -15.47 13.77
N CYS A 145 11.65 -16.79 13.89
CA CYS A 145 12.83 -17.51 13.45
C CYS A 145 12.92 -17.71 11.93
N ASP A 146 11.82 -17.56 11.20
CA ASP A 146 11.74 -17.78 9.76
C ASP A 146 12.08 -16.49 9.00
N ARG A 147 13.20 -16.50 8.29
CA ARG A 147 13.64 -15.39 7.45
C ARG A 147 12.99 -15.47 6.07
N GLU A 148 12.84 -14.31 5.41
CA GLU A 148 12.28 -14.24 4.05
C GLU A 148 12.88 -15.28 3.11
N ARG A 149 14.21 -15.35 3.02
CA ARG A 149 14.90 -16.33 2.14
C ARG A 149 14.58 -17.80 2.47
N GLN A 150 14.34 -18.12 3.75
CA GLN A 150 13.96 -19.47 4.13
C GLN A 150 12.53 -19.79 3.67
N ILE A 151 11.62 -18.83 3.83
CA ILE A 151 10.23 -18.94 3.35
C ILE A 151 10.20 -19.04 1.82
N GLU A 152 10.98 -18.23 1.11
CA GLU A 152 11.12 -18.27 -0.35
C GLU A 152 11.56 -19.64 -0.84
N ASN A 153 12.55 -20.23 -0.19
CA ASN A 153 13.16 -21.52 -0.57
C ASN A 153 12.46 -22.72 0.08
N ARG A 154 11.34 -22.51 0.80
CA ARG A 154 10.59 -23.57 1.51
C ARG A 154 11.44 -24.36 2.52
N THR A 155 12.40 -23.69 3.16
CA THR A 155 13.26 -24.25 4.22
C THR A 155 12.92 -23.68 5.61
N SER A 156 11.89 -22.84 5.69
CA SER A 156 11.34 -22.31 6.94
C SER A 156 10.51 -23.35 7.68
N VAL A 157 10.25 -23.09 8.97
CA VAL A 157 9.37 -23.90 9.79
C VAL A 157 7.91 -23.74 9.37
N ASP A 158 7.52 -22.52 9.02
CA ASP A 158 6.16 -22.18 8.57
C ASP A 158 6.21 -21.24 7.36
N THR A 159 5.05 -21.01 6.74
CA THR A 159 4.90 -20.06 5.65
C THR A 159 4.50 -18.69 6.20
N ARG A 160 4.52 -17.67 5.34
CA ARG A 160 3.92 -16.38 5.68
C ARG A 160 2.41 -16.45 5.52
N ARG A 161 1.67 -16.03 6.55
CA ARG A 161 0.21 -16.13 6.66
C ARG A 161 -0.43 -14.76 6.61
N VAL A 162 -1.70 -14.72 6.24
CA VAL A 162 -2.49 -13.49 6.08
C VAL A 162 -3.61 -13.46 7.10
N PHE A 163 -3.75 -12.31 7.75
CA PHE A 163 -4.75 -12.09 8.80
C PHE A 163 -5.56 -10.83 8.54
N VAL A 164 -6.75 -10.79 9.08
CA VAL A 164 -7.61 -9.61 9.12
C VAL A 164 -7.85 -9.19 10.57
N LEU A 165 -7.75 -7.90 10.82
CA LEU A 165 -8.09 -7.24 12.08
C LEU A 165 -9.17 -6.19 11.80
N ARG A 166 -10.05 -5.96 12.77
CA ARG A 166 -11.18 -5.02 12.65
C ARG A 166 -11.23 -4.07 13.84
N SER A 167 -11.62 -2.84 13.57
CA SER A 167 -12.00 -1.86 14.59
C SER A 167 -13.39 -1.33 14.28
N GLU A 168 -14.18 -1.08 15.32
CA GLU A 168 -15.55 -0.53 15.24
C GLU A 168 -15.65 0.86 15.90
N ASP A 169 -14.53 1.41 16.36
CA ASP A 169 -14.45 2.61 17.21
C ASP A 169 -13.39 3.62 16.74
N HIS A 170 -13.27 3.79 15.43
CA HIS A 170 -12.29 4.69 14.79
C HIS A 170 -10.83 4.30 15.11
N GLY A 171 -10.54 3.01 15.27
CA GLY A 171 -9.20 2.49 15.51
C GLY A 171 -8.72 2.59 16.95
N ARG A 172 -9.60 2.85 17.93
CA ARG A 172 -9.23 2.90 19.35
C ARG A 172 -8.98 1.51 19.92
N THR A 173 -9.82 0.54 19.50
CA THR A 173 -9.63 -0.88 19.85
C THR A 173 -9.67 -1.75 18.59
N TRP A 174 -9.05 -2.93 18.68
CA TRP A 174 -8.92 -3.86 17.58
C TRP A 174 -9.37 -5.27 17.99
N SER A 175 -9.97 -5.98 17.06
CA SER A 175 -10.31 -7.38 17.22
C SER A 175 -9.05 -8.25 17.36
N ARG A 176 -9.22 -9.48 17.83
CA ARG A 176 -8.19 -10.51 17.63
C ARG A 176 -7.99 -10.73 16.13
N PRO A 177 -6.73 -11.01 15.69
CA PRO A 177 -6.47 -11.32 14.30
C PRO A 177 -7.15 -12.63 13.89
N GLU A 178 -7.78 -12.64 12.72
CA GLU A 178 -8.45 -13.79 12.11
C GLU A 178 -7.69 -14.23 10.87
N GLU A 179 -7.27 -15.49 10.79
CA GLU A 179 -6.51 -16.00 9.67
C GLU A 179 -7.39 -16.22 8.43
N ILE A 180 -6.95 -15.68 7.28
CA ILE A 180 -7.63 -15.79 5.99
C ILE A 180 -6.72 -16.41 4.91
N THR A 181 -5.57 -16.95 5.26
CA THR A 181 -4.53 -17.42 4.33
C THR A 181 -5.08 -18.33 3.24
N SER A 182 -5.91 -19.31 3.58
CA SER A 182 -6.44 -20.30 2.64
C SER A 182 -7.33 -19.72 1.54
N GLY A 183 -7.96 -18.56 1.80
CA GLY A 183 -8.83 -17.88 0.83
C GLY A 183 -8.10 -16.93 -0.11
N VAL A 184 -6.86 -16.52 0.23
CA VAL A 184 -6.17 -15.42 -0.46
C VAL A 184 -4.74 -15.72 -0.88
N LYS A 185 -4.22 -16.89 -0.54
CA LYS A 185 -2.86 -17.32 -0.89
C LYS A 185 -2.90 -18.70 -1.54
N ASP A 186 -2.39 -18.78 -2.77
CA ASP A 186 -2.20 -20.06 -3.46
C ASP A 186 -1.15 -20.91 -2.70
N PRO A 187 -1.37 -22.23 -2.53
CA PRO A 187 -0.41 -23.13 -1.87
C PRO A 187 0.98 -23.18 -2.52
N GLY A 188 1.05 -22.87 -3.81
CA GLY A 188 2.30 -22.76 -4.56
C GLY A 188 3.12 -21.51 -4.24
N TRP A 189 2.53 -20.52 -3.58
CA TRP A 189 3.23 -19.29 -3.21
C TRP A 189 4.03 -19.44 -1.93
N THR A 190 5.18 -18.80 -1.88
CA THR A 190 6.10 -18.88 -0.73
C THR A 190 5.97 -17.64 0.15
N TRP A 191 6.72 -16.58 -0.12
CA TRP A 191 6.60 -15.31 0.55
C TRP A 191 5.27 -14.62 0.22
N TYR A 192 4.76 -13.83 1.14
CA TYR A 192 3.54 -13.04 0.96
C TYR A 192 3.59 -11.76 1.80
N ALA A 193 3.13 -10.63 1.26
CA ALA A 193 2.95 -9.41 2.03
C ALA A 193 1.71 -8.64 1.54
N THR A 194 0.96 -8.07 2.48
CA THR A 194 -0.11 -7.12 2.19
C THR A 194 0.49 -5.72 2.04
N GLY A 195 0.05 -4.93 1.08
CA GLY A 195 0.57 -3.60 0.80
C GLY A 195 2.10 -3.55 0.57
N PRO A 196 2.86 -3.11 1.57
CA PRO A 196 2.37 -2.32 2.71
C PRO A 196 1.97 -0.92 2.25
N CYS A 197 0.83 -0.48 2.56
CA CYS A 197 0.23 0.83 2.35
C CYS A 197 -1.26 0.72 2.67
N HIS A 198 -2.02 1.80 2.55
CA HIS A 198 -3.46 1.74 2.75
C HIS A 198 -4.17 0.89 1.68
N ALA A 199 -5.23 0.24 2.08
CA ALA A 199 -6.25 -0.31 1.19
C ALA A 199 -7.30 0.76 0.87
N ILE A 200 -8.16 0.50 -0.11
CA ILE A 200 -9.21 1.44 -0.51
C ILE A 200 -10.59 0.79 -0.48
N VAL A 201 -11.62 1.62 -0.31
CA VAL A 201 -13.01 1.26 -0.58
C VAL A 201 -13.44 1.94 -1.87
N LYS A 202 -13.85 1.17 -2.87
CA LYS A 202 -14.31 1.72 -4.16
C LYS A 202 -15.54 2.59 -3.98
N ARG A 203 -15.49 3.76 -4.60
CA ARG A 203 -16.58 4.76 -4.56
C ARG A 203 -17.44 4.76 -5.83
N ARG A 204 -16.98 4.11 -6.90
CA ARG A 204 -17.60 4.09 -8.23
C ARG A 204 -17.85 2.67 -8.72
N ALA A 205 -18.75 2.56 -9.68
CA ALA A 205 -18.94 1.34 -10.45
C ALA A 205 -17.69 1.01 -11.31
N PRO A 206 -17.47 -0.27 -11.69
CA PRO A 206 -18.17 -1.42 -11.13
C PRO A 206 -17.76 -1.68 -9.66
N HIS A 207 -18.56 -2.47 -8.96
CA HIS A 207 -18.29 -2.92 -7.58
C HIS A 207 -18.08 -1.76 -6.57
N LYS A 208 -18.96 -0.75 -6.59
CA LYS A 208 -18.99 0.29 -5.54
C LYS A 208 -19.17 -0.36 -4.15
N GLY A 209 -18.33 0.02 -3.19
CA GLY A 209 -18.31 -0.55 -1.83
C GLY A 209 -17.28 -1.67 -1.65
N ARG A 210 -16.74 -2.23 -2.74
CA ARG A 210 -15.67 -3.24 -2.67
C ARG A 210 -14.46 -2.68 -1.96
N ILE A 211 -13.95 -3.42 -0.98
CA ILE A 211 -12.65 -3.17 -0.37
C ILE A 211 -11.60 -3.80 -1.28
N VAL A 212 -10.53 -3.06 -1.60
CA VAL A 212 -9.43 -3.54 -2.43
C VAL A 212 -8.13 -3.35 -1.68
N VAL A 213 -7.39 -4.44 -1.51
CA VAL A 213 -6.11 -4.47 -0.80
C VAL A 213 -5.02 -4.88 -1.78
N PRO A 214 -3.98 -4.06 -1.97
CA PRO A 214 -2.81 -4.48 -2.72
C PRO A 214 -2.00 -5.48 -1.90
N ALA A 215 -1.36 -6.43 -2.56
CA ALA A 215 -0.51 -7.44 -1.92
C ALA A 215 0.55 -7.94 -2.91
N ASN A 216 1.52 -8.70 -2.42
CA ASN A 216 2.54 -9.33 -3.25
C ASN A 216 2.88 -10.73 -2.74
N HIS A 217 3.42 -11.55 -3.65
CA HIS A 217 3.90 -12.88 -3.31
C HIS A 217 5.14 -13.24 -4.11
N LYS A 218 5.80 -14.30 -3.67
CA LYS A 218 6.88 -14.93 -4.42
C LYS A 218 6.56 -16.40 -4.69
N ARG A 219 7.15 -16.90 -5.75
CA ARG A 219 7.05 -18.30 -6.17
C ARG A 219 8.45 -18.85 -6.34
N LEU A 220 8.66 -20.08 -5.85
CA LEU A 220 9.86 -20.86 -6.16
C LEU A 220 9.56 -21.70 -7.41
N GLU A 221 10.26 -21.42 -8.49
CA GLU A 221 10.12 -22.14 -9.75
C GLU A 221 10.93 -23.44 -9.73
N ASN A 222 10.61 -24.35 -10.65
CA ASN A 222 11.24 -25.68 -10.73
C ASN A 222 12.75 -25.63 -10.97
N ASP A 223 13.26 -24.56 -11.54
CA ASP A 223 14.69 -24.32 -11.79
C ASP A 223 15.41 -23.62 -10.60
N GLY A 224 14.73 -23.48 -9.47
CA GLY A 224 15.25 -22.86 -8.25
C GLY A 224 15.23 -21.32 -8.25
N ARG A 225 14.71 -20.67 -9.29
CA ARG A 225 14.53 -19.21 -9.30
C ARG A 225 13.34 -18.82 -8.43
N VAL A 226 13.47 -17.69 -7.74
CA VAL A 226 12.38 -17.07 -7.01
C VAL A 226 11.86 -15.90 -7.84
N GLU A 227 10.61 -15.95 -8.23
CA GLU A 227 9.94 -14.90 -9.00
C GLU A 227 8.94 -14.15 -8.11
N SER A 228 8.81 -12.84 -8.34
CA SER A 228 7.93 -11.97 -7.57
C SER A 228 6.78 -11.41 -8.40
N TYR A 229 5.63 -11.23 -7.76
CA TYR A 229 4.40 -10.74 -8.36
C TYR A 229 3.63 -9.88 -7.35
N SER A 230 2.89 -8.90 -7.85
CA SER A 230 1.87 -8.21 -7.06
C SER A 230 0.49 -8.76 -7.41
N GLN A 231 -0.47 -8.63 -6.51
CA GLN A 231 -1.87 -8.98 -6.73
C GLN A 231 -2.79 -8.04 -5.98
N LEU A 232 -4.07 -8.15 -6.28
CA LEU A 232 -5.13 -7.54 -5.47
C LEU A 232 -5.84 -8.63 -4.66
N LEU A 233 -6.30 -8.23 -3.48
CA LEU A 233 -7.32 -8.93 -2.72
C LEU A 233 -8.56 -8.05 -2.66
N PHE A 234 -9.73 -8.63 -2.59
CA PHE A 234 -10.94 -7.85 -2.43
C PHE A 234 -11.99 -8.53 -1.55
N SER A 235 -12.87 -7.70 -1.01
CA SER A 235 -14.07 -8.10 -0.26
C SER A 235 -15.26 -7.28 -0.74
N ASP A 236 -16.38 -7.94 -0.96
CA ASP A 236 -17.67 -7.32 -1.35
C ASP A 236 -18.68 -7.28 -0.18
N ASP A 237 -18.29 -7.72 1.00
CA ASP A 237 -19.12 -7.88 2.17
C ASP A 237 -18.55 -7.22 3.45
N GLU A 238 -17.92 -6.06 3.25
CA GLU A 238 -17.32 -5.23 4.31
C GLU A 238 -16.20 -5.94 5.08
N GLY A 239 -15.45 -6.80 4.40
CA GLY A 239 -14.28 -7.49 4.98
C GLY A 239 -14.61 -8.76 5.75
N ARG A 240 -15.82 -9.33 5.59
CA ARG A 240 -16.19 -10.63 6.20
C ARG A 240 -15.55 -11.79 5.46
N THR A 241 -15.61 -11.77 4.13
CA THR A 241 -14.94 -12.74 3.27
C THR A 241 -14.00 -12.07 2.30
N TRP A 242 -12.95 -12.79 1.90
CA TRP A 242 -11.88 -12.27 1.06
C TRP A 242 -11.63 -13.18 -0.12
N GLN A 243 -11.32 -12.58 -1.26
CA GLN A 243 -11.04 -13.27 -2.51
C GLN A 243 -9.71 -12.75 -3.10
N LEU A 244 -9.00 -13.68 -3.74
CA LEU A 244 -7.85 -13.35 -4.56
C LEU A 244 -8.32 -12.72 -5.87
N GLY A 245 -7.78 -11.54 -6.17
CA GLY A 245 -8.01 -10.83 -7.42
C GLY A 245 -6.91 -11.09 -8.46
N ALA A 246 -6.75 -10.14 -9.37
CA ALA A 246 -5.80 -10.24 -10.46
C ALA A 246 -4.34 -10.25 -9.99
N VAL A 247 -3.54 -11.16 -10.53
CA VAL A 247 -2.08 -11.22 -10.35
C VAL A 247 -1.40 -10.42 -11.46
N SER A 248 -0.39 -9.62 -11.11
CA SER A 248 0.36 -8.75 -12.03
C SER A 248 1.29 -9.54 -12.96
N GLN A 249 2.01 -8.80 -13.81
CA GLN A 249 3.20 -9.32 -14.48
C GLN A 249 4.32 -9.63 -13.47
N ARG A 250 5.29 -10.45 -13.90
CA ARG A 250 6.50 -10.74 -13.14
C ARG A 250 7.29 -9.47 -12.81
N GLY A 251 7.98 -9.46 -11.69
CA GLY A 251 8.75 -8.33 -11.18
C GLY A 251 7.98 -7.44 -10.22
N GLY A 252 6.66 -7.59 -10.11
CA GLY A 252 5.85 -6.88 -9.11
C GLY A 252 6.20 -7.30 -7.68
N ASN A 253 6.16 -6.32 -6.76
CA ASN A 253 6.44 -6.51 -5.34
C ASN A 253 5.50 -5.61 -4.52
N GLU A 254 5.99 -4.96 -3.46
CA GLU A 254 5.19 -4.01 -2.66
C GLU A 254 4.43 -3.04 -3.56
N SER A 255 3.16 -2.82 -3.25
CA SER A 255 2.27 -2.11 -4.17
C SER A 255 1.24 -1.25 -3.45
N THR A 256 0.73 -0.29 -4.18
CA THR A 256 -0.31 0.64 -3.73
C THR A 256 -1.38 0.77 -4.79
N VAL A 257 -2.63 0.95 -4.39
CA VAL A 257 -3.78 1.01 -5.29
C VAL A 257 -4.56 2.31 -5.14
N ALA A 258 -5.05 2.85 -6.27
CA ALA A 258 -5.98 3.97 -6.27
C ALA A 258 -7.15 3.73 -7.24
N GLU A 259 -8.32 4.26 -6.91
CA GLU A 259 -9.46 4.30 -7.82
C GLU A 259 -9.35 5.52 -8.73
N LEU A 260 -9.38 5.31 -10.04
CA LEU A 260 -9.37 6.39 -11.04
C LEU A 260 -10.75 7.05 -11.19
N ALA A 261 -10.78 8.16 -11.92
CA ALA A 261 -12.00 8.95 -12.09
C ALA A 261 -13.13 8.20 -12.84
N ASP A 262 -12.79 7.22 -13.66
CA ASP A 262 -13.71 6.34 -14.39
C ASP A 262 -14.12 5.08 -13.60
N GLY A 263 -13.64 4.91 -12.37
CA GLY A 263 -13.92 3.75 -11.52
C GLY A 263 -12.97 2.58 -11.72
N SER A 264 -12.03 2.65 -12.67
CA SER A 264 -10.97 1.68 -12.81
C SER A 264 -9.98 1.75 -11.64
N LEU A 265 -9.19 0.70 -11.44
CA LEU A 265 -8.16 0.63 -10.42
C LEU A 265 -6.78 0.74 -11.06
N LEU A 266 -5.94 1.60 -10.52
CA LEU A 266 -4.52 1.68 -10.84
C LEU A 266 -3.73 1.04 -9.70
N LEU A 267 -3.00 -0.04 -10.00
CA LEU A 267 -1.99 -0.63 -9.13
C LEU A 267 -0.63 -0.09 -9.55
N ASN A 268 0.10 0.53 -8.62
CA ASN A 268 1.49 0.92 -8.80
C ASN A 268 2.36 0.01 -7.94
N MET A 269 3.43 -0.54 -8.50
CA MET A 269 4.22 -1.60 -7.90
C MET A 269 5.70 -1.26 -7.89
N ARG A 270 6.35 -1.61 -6.78
CA ARG A 270 7.81 -1.71 -6.71
C ARG A 270 8.27 -2.75 -7.72
N HIS A 271 9.30 -2.42 -8.50
CA HIS A 271 9.90 -3.33 -9.48
C HIS A 271 11.11 -4.05 -8.86
N TYR A 272 10.95 -5.33 -8.59
CA TYR A 272 11.95 -6.10 -7.84
C TYR A 272 13.07 -6.64 -8.72
N GLU A 273 12.84 -6.79 -10.03
CA GLU A 273 13.73 -7.58 -10.88
C GLU A 273 14.92 -6.85 -11.47
N ARG A 274 15.09 -5.53 -11.45
CA ARG A 274 16.37 -4.91 -11.87
C ARG A 274 16.45 -3.38 -11.89
N GLY A 275 17.64 -2.95 -11.79
CA GLY A 275 18.47 -1.80 -11.70
C GLY A 275 18.24 -0.58 -12.57
N ASP A 276 17.58 -0.60 -13.66
CA ASP A 276 17.23 0.59 -14.47
C ASP A 276 15.73 0.82 -14.42
N SER A 277 15.19 0.66 -13.26
CA SER A 277 13.81 0.33 -13.12
C SER A 277 12.97 1.55 -13.07
N LEU A 278 11.98 1.52 -13.89
CA LEU A 278 10.77 2.29 -13.75
C LEU A 278 9.77 1.47 -12.93
N ARG A 279 8.91 2.13 -12.20
CA ARG A 279 7.87 1.45 -11.44
C ARG A 279 6.91 0.74 -12.38
N LEU A 280 6.52 -0.48 -11.98
CA LEU A 280 5.48 -1.21 -12.69
C LEU A 280 4.10 -0.65 -12.37
N TYR A 281 3.20 -0.76 -13.34
CA TYR A 281 1.79 -0.46 -13.12
C TYR A 281 0.87 -1.46 -13.83
N ALA A 282 -0.36 -1.56 -13.32
CA ALA A 282 -1.45 -2.27 -13.98
C ALA A 282 -2.77 -1.56 -13.75
N VAL A 283 -3.67 -1.66 -14.74
CA VAL A 283 -5.02 -1.05 -14.65
C VAL A 283 -6.07 -2.14 -14.79
N SER A 284 -7.02 -2.16 -13.87
CA SER A 284 -8.20 -3.03 -13.89
C SER A 284 -9.46 -2.21 -14.12
N ARG A 285 -10.31 -2.65 -15.04
CA ARG A 285 -11.61 -2.03 -15.33
C ARG A 285 -12.80 -2.79 -14.75
N ASP A 286 -12.56 -3.94 -14.18
CA ASP A 286 -13.56 -4.87 -13.64
C ASP A 286 -13.47 -5.02 -12.10
N GLY A 287 -12.93 -4.00 -11.43
CA GLY A 287 -12.85 -3.96 -9.98
C GLY A 287 -11.79 -4.87 -9.38
N GLY A 288 -10.74 -5.22 -10.13
CA GLY A 288 -9.57 -5.95 -9.64
C GLY A 288 -9.58 -7.44 -9.94
N THR A 289 -10.50 -7.94 -10.79
CA THR A 289 -10.56 -9.35 -11.16
C THR A 289 -9.65 -9.70 -12.34
N SER A 290 -9.39 -8.73 -13.23
CA SER A 290 -8.42 -8.88 -14.31
C SER A 290 -7.68 -7.56 -14.60
N TRP A 291 -6.59 -7.66 -15.37
CA TRP A 291 -5.82 -6.49 -15.81
C TRP A 291 -6.09 -6.19 -17.27
N SER A 292 -6.56 -4.97 -17.55
CA SER A 292 -6.74 -4.45 -18.91
C SER A 292 -5.46 -3.89 -19.51
N ILE A 293 -4.58 -3.34 -18.69
CA ILE A 293 -3.30 -2.72 -19.07
C ILE A 293 -2.24 -3.14 -18.05
N ARG A 294 -1.03 -3.37 -18.54
CA ARG A 294 0.16 -3.62 -17.72
C ARG A 294 1.35 -2.94 -18.38
N GLY A 295 2.30 -2.44 -17.59
CA GLY A 295 3.50 -1.81 -18.13
C GLY A 295 4.44 -1.26 -17.07
N GLU A 296 5.44 -0.54 -17.55
CA GLU A 296 6.35 0.27 -16.77
C GLU A 296 5.96 1.75 -16.93
N HIS A 297 6.00 2.49 -15.82
CA HIS A 297 5.64 3.92 -15.86
C HIS A 297 6.83 4.74 -16.39
N PRO A 298 6.69 5.47 -17.48
CA PRO A 298 7.85 6.08 -18.20
C PRO A 298 8.59 7.15 -17.41
N GLU A 299 7.99 7.70 -16.36
CA GLU A 299 8.53 8.84 -15.60
C GLU A 299 8.81 8.53 -14.12
N LEU A 300 8.28 7.41 -13.59
CA LEU A 300 8.45 7.07 -12.17
C LEU A 300 9.68 6.17 -11.98
N VAL A 301 10.75 6.78 -11.50
CA VAL A 301 11.99 6.06 -11.15
C VAL A 301 11.73 5.16 -9.94
N GLU A 302 12.25 3.94 -9.98
CA GLU A 302 12.16 2.95 -8.93
C GLU A 302 13.39 2.98 -8.01
N PRO A 303 13.28 3.52 -6.79
CA PRO A 303 14.39 3.57 -5.84
C PRO A 303 14.53 2.28 -5.01
N ARG A 304 13.82 1.21 -5.39
CA ARG A 304 13.70 -0.06 -4.66
C ARG A 304 13.06 0.09 -3.29
N CYS A 305 12.01 0.88 -3.23
CA CYS A 305 11.20 1.02 -2.01
C CYS A 305 9.71 1.02 -2.31
N GLN A 306 8.92 0.87 -1.25
CA GLN A 306 7.48 1.05 -1.31
C GLN A 306 7.14 2.47 -1.74
N GLY A 307 6.08 2.58 -2.57
CA GLY A 307 5.46 3.85 -2.92
C GLY A 307 4.07 3.99 -2.29
N SER A 308 3.58 5.20 -2.21
CA SER A 308 2.23 5.53 -1.76
C SER A 308 1.49 6.32 -2.83
N LEU A 309 0.24 5.95 -3.09
CA LEU A 309 -0.62 6.56 -4.12
C LEU A 309 -1.93 7.00 -3.48
N LEU A 310 -2.25 8.27 -3.57
CA LEU A 310 -3.43 8.86 -2.92
C LEU A 310 -4.27 9.66 -3.90
N ASN A 311 -5.58 9.47 -3.90
CA ASN A 311 -6.52 10.33 -4.61
C ASN A 311 -6.60 11.69 -3.92
N LEU A 312 -6.30 12.75 -4.66
CA LEU A 312 -6.45 14.11 -4.14
C LEU A 312 -7.92 14.51 -4.09
N THR A 313 -8.31 15.11 -2.97
CA THR A 313 -9.64 15.72 -2.78
C THR A 313 -9.51 17.22 -2.67
N ARG A 314 -10.55 17.95 -3.09
CA ARG A 314 -10.68 19.39 -2.88
C ARG A 314 -12.06 19.69 -2.29
N GLY A 315 -12.10 20.27 -1.09
CA GLY A 315 -13.35 20.47 -0.36
C GLY A 315 -14.14 19.15 -0.17
N GLY A 316 -13.45 18.04 0.16
CA GLY A 316 -14.03 16.72 0.36
C GLY A 316 -14.47 16.00 -0.93
N ARG A 317 -14.32 16.61 -2.11
CA ARG A 317 -14.69 16.01 -3.42
C ARG A 317 -13.46 15.44 -4.11
N PRO A 318 -13.50 14.19 -4.63
CA PRO A 318 -12.41 13.62 -5.40
C PRO A 318 -12.09 14.47 -6.63
N THR A 319 -10.80 14.69 -6.87
CA THR A 319 -10.30 15.30 -8.12
C THR A 319 -9.94 14.20 -9.13
N ARG A 320 -9.41 14.62 -10.30
CA ARG A 320 -8.79 13.70 -11.27
C ARG A 320 -7.27 13.57 -11.07
N ARG A 321 -6.76 13.98 -9.92
CA ARG A 321 -5.34 13.99 -9.63
C ARG A 321 -4.99 12.93 -8.58
N LEU A 322 -3.86 12.29 -8.78
CA LEU A 322 -3.24 11.40 -7.82
C LEU A 322 -1.99 12.08 -7.27
N LEU A 323 -1.71 11.85 -6.00
CA LEU A 323 -0.43 12.15 -5.37
C LEU A 323 0.33 10.85 -5.26
N PHE A 324 1.56 10.83 -5.75
CA PHE A 324 2.48 9.71 -5.61
C PHE A 324 3.71 10.13 -4.81
N CYS A 325 4.17 9.25 -3.92
CA CYS A 325 5.38 9.41 -3.13
C CYS A 325 6.10 8.07 -3.04
N ASN A 326 7.42 8.05 -3.27
CA ASN A 326 8.29 6.90 -3.08
C ASN A 326 9.72 7.33 -2.70
#